data_4740678f669f1071cc9737915f2927f8
#
_entry.id   4740678f669f1071cc9737915f2927f8
#
_cell.length_a   1.000
_cell.length_b   1.000
_cell.length_c   1.000
_cell.angle_alpha   90.00
_cell.angle_beta   90.00
_cell.angle_gamma   90.00
#
_symmetry.space_group_name_H-M   'P 1'
#
loop_
_entity.id
_entity.type
_entity.pdbx_description
1 polymer ?
#
loop_
_entity_poly.entity_id
_entity_poly.type
_entity_poly.pdbx_seq_one_letter_code
_entity_poly.pdbx_strand_id
1 'polypeptide(L)'
;MAEINPNHYCMLLIPTESQGNTRAALLNEFKWQPGTQITVHFMEGDPDLQARVAAVAKEWSGPQMANVDLKFIDSADADIRVAFEQGNGSWSYLGTVCHQIPSGQPTMNYGWLTPDSDDRELRRVVLHEFGHALGLIHEHQNPNRPIAWNRAAVIADLSGPPNNWDLATIENNMFKKYDPAELSSTPVDSQSIMLYPIPASWTTDGFSAGMNGELSDTDKEFIRSAYPW
;
A
#
# COMPACT_ATOMS: atom_id res chain seq x y z
N MET A 1 -5.04 16.38 -19.57
CA MET A 1 -4.52 15.80 -18.31
C MET A 1 -5.73 15.21 -17.60
N ALA A 2 -5.72 13.91 -17.31
CA ALA A 2 -6.77 13.31 -16.49
C ALA A 2 -6.69 13.95 -15.09
N GLU A 3 -7.80 14.42 -14.55
CA GLU A 3 -7.85 14.94 -13.19
C GLU A 3 -7.57 13.82 -12.20
N ILE A 4 -6.63 14.05 -11.28
CA ILE A 4 -6.40 13.15 -10.15
C ILE A 4 -7.67 13.13 -9.32
N ASN A 5 -8.31 11.96 -9.19
CA ASN A 5 -9.48 11.81 -8.34
C ASN A 5 -9.03 11.65 -6.88
N PRO A 6 -9.19 12.66 -6.02
CA PRO A 6 -8.74 12.60 -4.63
C PRO A 6 -9.52 11.59 -3.79
N ASN A 7 -10.55 10.98 -4.33
CA ASN A 7 -11.42 10.02 -3.65
C ASN A 7 -11.09 8.56 -3.98
N HIS A 8 -10.01 8.28 -4.73
CA HIS A 8 -9.52 6.92 -4.94
C HIS A 8 -8.59 6.49 -3.80
N TYR A 9 -9.03 5.51 -3.01
CA TYR A 9 -8.28 4.93 -1.90
C TYR A 9 -7.81 3.52 -2.24
N CYS A 10 -6.59 3.21 -1.86
CA CYS A 10 -5.97 1.90 -2.02
C CYS A 10 -6.40 0.95 -0.90
N MET A 11 -6.28 -0.37 -1.09
CA MET A 11 -6.65 -1.35 -0.07
C MET A 11 -5.47 -2.24 0.27
N LEU A 12 -5.26 -2.46 1.57
CA LEU A 12 -4.37 -3.50 2.07
C LEU A 12 -5.16 -4.80 2.26
N LEU A 13 -4.73 -5.87 1.62
CA LEU A 13 -5.34 -7.18 1.74
C LEU A 13 -4.52 -8.11 2.64
N ILE A 14 -5.21 -8.71 3.62
CA ILE A 14 -4.67 -9.75 4.50
C ILE A 14 -5.72 -10.85 4.58
N PRO A 15 -5.40 -12.13 4.30
CA PRO A 15 -6.35 -13.22 4.38
C PRO A 15 -7.00 -13.33 5.76
N THR A 16 -8.29 -13.66 5.78
CA THR A 16 -9.10 -13.73 7.01
C THR A 16 -8.60 -14.80 8.00
N GLU A 17 -7.99 -15.87 7.53
CA GLU A 17 -7.45 -16.94 8.37
C GLU A 17 -6.23 -16.51 9.20
N SER A 18 -5.53 -15.46 8.78
CA SER A 18 -4.40 -14.86 9.51
C SER A 18 -4.83 -13.91 10.63
N GLN A 19 -6.14 -13.73 10.89
CA GLN A 19 -6.67 -12.76 11.86
C GLN A 19 -6.74 -13.28 13.31
N GLY A 20 -6.26 -14.49 13.59
CA GLY A 20 -6.21 -15.06 14.93
C GLY A 20 -5.02 -14.57 15.75
N ASN A 21 -5.27 -13.78 16.76
CA ASN A 21 -4.47 -13.47 17.98
C ASN A 21 -2.97 -13.08 17.89
N THR A 22 -2.38 -12.85 16.73
CA THR A 22 -0.94 -12.55 16.60
C THR A 22 -0.69 -11.37 15.68
N ARG A 23 -1.09 -10.17 16.13
CA ARG A 23 -0.98 -8.96 15.29
C ARG A 23 0.45 -8.41 15.22
N ALA A 24 1.26 -8.57 16.29
CA ALA A 24 2.69 -8.24 16.33
C ALA A 24 3.52 -9.11 15.40
N ALA A 25 3.21 -10.37 15.38
CA ALA A 25 3.84 -11.34 14.49
C ALA A 25 3.53 -11.07 13.01
N LEU A 26 2.42 -10.40 12.68
CA LEU A 26 1.97 -10.25 11.31
C LEU A 26 2.97 -9.48 10.44
N LEU A 27 3.45 -8.33 10.88
CA LEU A 27 4.42 -7.51 10.15
C LEU A 27 5.80 -8.17 10.07
N ASN A 28 6.25 -8.77 11.16
CA ASN A 28 7.51 -9.51 11.17
C ASN A 28 7.40 -10.84 10.43
N GLU A 29 6.25 -11.50 10.49
CA GLU A 29 5.99 -12.78 9.82
C GLU A 29 5.93 -12.64 8.30
N PHE A 30 5.35 -11.56 7.79
CA PHE A 30 5.21 -11.33 6.35
C PHE A 30 6.27 -10.42 5.74
N LYS A 31 7.30 -10.10 6.49
CA LYS A 31 8.44 -9.35 5.99
C LYS A 31 9.36 -10.26 5.18
N TRP A 32 9.87 -9.74 4.08
CA TRP A 32 10.93 -10.40 3.33
C TRP A 32 12.24 -10.44 4.12
N GLN A 33 13.09 -11.38 3.80
CA GLN A 33 14.45 -11.37 4.36
C GLN A 33 15.30 -10.33 3.62
N PRO A 34 16.15 -9.55 4.32
CA PRO A 34 17.11 -8.68 3.64
C PRO A 34 17.97 -9.48 2.65
N GLY A 35 18.24 -8.89 1.48
CA GLY A 35 18.95 -9.54 0.39
C GLY A 35 18.07 -10.42 -0.51
N THR A 36 16.78 -10.54 -0.24
CA THR A 36 15.87 -11.33 -1.11
C THR A 36 15.71 -10.70 -2.49
N GLN A 37 15.80 -11.53 -3.53
CA GLN A 37 15.30 -11.18 -4.83
C GLN A 37 13.79 -11.48 -4.89
N ILE A 38 12.98 -10.45 -5.06
CA ILE A 38 11.52 -10.53 -5.16
C ILE A 38 11.16 -10.46 -6.63
N THR A 39 10.55 -11.51 -7.15
CA THR A 39 10.15 -11.56 -8.56
C THR A 39 8.81 -10.90 -8.76
N VAL A 40 8.69 -10.10 -9.84
CA VAL A 40 7.48 -9.36 -10.20
C VAL A 40 7.08 -9.69 -11.63
N HIS A 41 5.83 -10.04 -11.85
CA HIS A 41 5.26 -10.32 -13.16
C HIS A 41 4.05 -9.43 -13.42
N PHE A 42 3.99 -8.81 -14.58
CA PHE A 42 2.79 -8.15 -15.07
C PHE A 42 1.93 -9.19 -15.79
N MET A 43 0.73 -9.46 -15.26
CA MET A 43 -0.15 -10.49 -15.82
C MET A 43 -0.75 -10.06 -17.18
N GLU A 44 -0.95 -8.77 -17.35
CA GLU A 44 -1.43 -8.09 -18.56
C GLU A 44 -1.08 -6.59 -18.49
N GLY A 45 -1.58 -5.81 -19.42
CA GLY A 45 -1.45 -4.34 -19.42
C GLY A 45 -0.56 -3.82 -20.54
N ASP A 46 -0.63 -2.52 -20.73
CA ASP A 46 0.14 -1.80 -21.74
C ASP A 46 1.64 -1.80 -21.38
N PRO A 47 2.56 -2.11 -22.32
CA PRO A 47 3.99 -2.18 -22.04
C PRO A 47 4.61 -0.86 -21.55
N ASP A 48 4.13 0.29 -22.00
CA ASP A 48 4.63 1.58 -21.55
C ASP A 48 4.19 1.86 -20.10
N LEU A 49 2.95 1.50 -19.74
CA LEU A 49 2.47 1.55 -18.37
C LEU A 49 3.28 0.62 -17.46
N GLN A 50 3.53 -0.62 -17.88
CA GLN A 50 4.35 -1.58 -17.16
C GLN A 50 5.78 -1.05 -16.92
N ALA A 51 6.40 -0.44 -17.93
CA ALA A 51 7.73 0.16 -17.79
C ALA A 51 7.76 1.32 -16.79
N ARG A 52 6.73 2.18 -16.81
CA ARG A 52 6.58 3.28 -15.83
C ARG A 52 6.40 2.75 -14.41
N VAL A 53 5.54 1.75 -14.22
CA VAL A 53 5.31 1.09 -12.92
C VAL A 53 6.62 0.46 -12.42
N ALA A 54 7.33 -0.29 -13.26
CA ALA A 54 8.59 -0.92 -12.89
C ALA A 54 9.67 0.09 -12.48
N ALA A 55 9.75 1.22 -13.17
CA ALA A 55 10.71 2.29 -12.84
C ALA A 55 10.44 2.88 -11.45
N VAL A 56 9.18 3.20 -11.15
CA VAL A 56 8.78 3.77 -9.87
C VAL A 56 8.91 2.76 -8.72
N ALA A 57 8.50 1.51 -8.92
CA ALA A 57 8.61 0.46 -7.91
C ALA A 57 10.04 0.25 -7.43
N LYS A 58 11.01 0.34 -8.31
CA LYS A 58 12.44 0.18 -7.99
C LYS A 58 12.99 1.25 -7.04
N GLU A 59 12.29 2.35 -6.84
CA GLU A 59 12.72 3.39 -5.89
C GLU A 59 12.72 2.88 -4.43
N TRP A 60 11.98 1.83 -4.12
CA TRP A 60 12.00 1.19 -2.81
C TRP A 60 13.28 0.38 -2.53
N SER A 61 14.09 0.09 -3.54
CA SER A 61 15.25 -0.81 -3.44
C SER A 61 16.57 -0.13 -3.78
N GLY A 62 17.69 -0.67 -3.29
CA GLY A 62 19.03 -0.20 -3.57
C GLY A 62 19.81 0.27 -2.33
N PRO A 63 21.08 0.68 -2.47
CA PRO A 63 22.01 0.92 -1.36
C PRO A 63 21.56 1.98 -0.33
N GLN A 64 20.68 2.89 -0.74
CA GLN A 64 20.11 3.95 0.12
C GLN A 64 18.67 3.66 0.58
N MET A 65 18.15 2.48 0.23
CA MET A 65 16.77 2.04 0.47
C MET A 65 16.76 0.60 1.00
N ALA A 66 15.70 -0.17 0.71
CA ALA A 66 15.63 -1.58 1.14
C ALA A 66 16.71 -2.44 0.46
N ASN A 67 17.34 -3.31 1.24
CA ASN A 67 18.17 -4.40 0.74
C ASN A 67 17.28 -5.54 0.21
N VAL A 68 16.63 -5.28 -0.92
CA VAL A 68 15.90 -6.27 -1.73
C VAL A 68 16.15 -5.97 -3.21
N ASP A 69 15.97 -6.97 -4.06
CA ASP A 69 16.07 -6.82 -5.52
C ASP A 69 14.70 -7.09 -6.16
N LEU A 70 14.04 -6.04 -6.65
CA LEU A 70 12.78 -6.18 -7.41
C LEU A 70 13.10 -6.56 -8.86
N LYS A 71 12.97 -7.85 -9.15
CA LYS A 71 13.26 -8.43 -10.48
C LYS A 71 11.99 -8.66 -11.27
N PHE A 72 11.80 -7.86 -12.30
CA PHE A 72 10.69 -8.02 -13.25
C PHE A 72 10.99 -9.17 -14.22
N ILE A 73 10.08 -10.15 -14.29
CA ILE A 73 10.23 -11.37 -15.09
C ILE A 73 8.95 -11.68 -15.85
N ASP A 74 9.06 -12.41 -16.93
CA ASP A 74 7.90 -12.94 -17.67
C ASP A 74 7.60 -14.38 -17.24
N SER A 75 7.02 -14.51 -16.04
CA SER A 75 6.63 -15.80 -15.47
C SER A 75 5.48 -15.64 -14.49
N ALA A 76 4.42 -16.43 -14.68
CA ALA A 76 3.27 -16.49 -13.78
C ALA A 76 3.60 -17.03 -12.38
N ASP A 77 4.78 -17.64 -12.19
CA ASP A 77 5.26 -18.13 -10.89
C ASP A 77 5.98 -17.05 -10.08
N ALA A 78 5.91 -15.78 -10.51
CA ALA A 78 6.48 -14.66 -9.76
C ALA A 78 5.83 -14.49 -8.39
N ASP A 79 6.59 -13.97 -7.42
CA ASP A 79 6.11 -13.66 -6.08
C ASP A 79 4.98 -12.63 -6.11
N ILE A 80 5.22 -11.51 -6.80
CA ILE A 80 4.23 -10.43 -6.99
C ILE A 80 3.68 -10.53 -8.41
N ARG A 81 2.37 -10.66 -8.53
CA ARG A 81 1.64 -10.71 -9.79
C ARG A 81 0.73 -9.51 -9.89
N VAL A 82 1.08 -8.60 -10.79
CA VAL A 82 0.43 -7.30 -10.96
C VAL A 82 -0.62 -7.36 -12.06
N ALA A 83 -1.86 -7.01 -11.72
CA ALA A 83 -2.96 -6.82 -12.65
C ALA A 83 -3.30 -5.34 -12.86
N PHE A 84 -4.03 -5.04 -13.92
CA PHE A 84 -4.58 -3.72 -14.24
C PHE A 84 -6.10 -3.81 -14.46
N GLU A 85 -6.79 -4.57 -13.62
CA GLU A 85 -8.25 -4.78 -13.69
C GLU A 85 -8.98 -3.48 -13.34
N GLN A 86 -9.39 -2.75 -14.38
CA GLN A 86 -10.03 -1.44 -14.24
C GLN A 86 -11.35 -1.52 -13.47
N GLY A 87 -11.55 -0.54 -12.56
CA GLY A 87 -12.75 -0.46 -11.71
C GLY A 87 -12.76 -1.41 -10.51
N ASN A 88 -11.72 -2.25 -10.34
CA ASN A 88 -11.61 -3.20 -9.23
C ASN A 88 -10.75 -2.66 -8.06
N GLY A 89 -10.55 -1.35 -7.98
CA GLY A 89 -9.71 -0.69 -6.97
C GLY A 89 -8.22 -0.94 -7.16
N SER A 90 -7.38 -0.17 -6.48
CA SER A 90 -5.95 -0.48 -6.37
C SER A 90 -5.69 -1.08 -4.99
N TRP A 91 -4.94 -2.17 -4.97
CA TRP A 91 -4.68 -2.92 -3.75
C TRP A 91 -3.43 -3.80 -3.87
N SER A 92 -2.87 -4.17 -2.73
CA SER A 92 -1.81 -5.15 -2.62
C SER A 92 -2.00 -6.06 -1.41
N TYR A 93 -1.54 -7.31 -1.53
CA TYR A 93 -1.31 -8.16 -0.35
C TYR A 93 -0.05 -7.73 0.38
N LEU A 94 -0.05 -7.92 1.70
CA LEU A 94 1.04 -7.51 2.59
C LEU A 94 2.25 -8.45 2.49
N GLY A 95 3.38 -7.95 2.05
CA GLY A 95 4.65 -8.69 2.07
C GLY A 95 4.54 -10.11 1.50
N THR A 96 5.08 -11.09 2.20
CA THR A 96 5.09 -12.50 1.79
C THR A 96 3.73 -13.21 1.81
N VAL A 97 2.65 -12.52 2.20
CA VAL A 97 1.26 -13.04 2.04
C VAL A 97 0.97 -13.40 0.58
N CYS A 98 1.63 -12.73 -0.37
CA CYS A 98 1.52 -13.05 -1.81
C CYS A 98 1.76 -14.54 -2.13
N HIS A 99 2.57 -15.25 -1.33
CA HIS A 99 2.83 -16.69 -1.49
C HIS A 99 1.64 -17.58 -1.10
N GLN A 100 0.67 -17.04 -0.36
CA GLN A 100 -0.56 -17.77 0.01
C GLN A 100 -1.64 -17.66 -1.05
N ILE A 101 -1.43 -16.80 -2.06
CA ILE A 101 -2.39 -16.57 -3.13
C ILE A 101 -2.15 -17.56 -4.26
N PRO A 102 -3.18 -18.29 -4.72
CA PRO A 102 -3.04 -19.28 -5.78
C PRO A 102 -2.34 -18.74 -7.02
N SER A 103 -1.49 -19.59 -7.63
CA SER A 103 -0.86 -19.28 -8.91
C SER A 103 -1.92 -18.87 -9.95
N GLY A 104 -1.61 -17.84 -10.74
CA GLY A 104 -2.53 -17.32 -11.75
C GLY A 104 -3.56 -16.31 -11.22
N GLN A 105 -3.58 -16.02 -9.90
CA GLN A 105 -4.35 -14.91 -9.35
C GLN A 105 -3.44 -13.71 -9.07
N PRO A 106 -3.93 -12.46 -9.23
CA PRO A 106 -3.15 -11.28 -8.92
C PRO A 106 -2.88 -11.17 -7.42
N THR A 107 -1.71 -10.64 -7.06
CA THR A 107 -1.34 -10.28 -5.70
C THR A 107 -1.30 -8.77 -5.48
N MET A 108 -1.45 -8.02 -6.57
CA MET A 108 -1.52 -6.57 -6.61
C MET A 108 -2.37 -6.15 -7.81
N ASN A 109 -3.16 -5.09 -7.67
CA ASN A 109 -3.95 -4.52 -8.76
C ASN A 109 -3.84 -3.01 -8.83
N TYR A 110 -3.85 -2.44 -10.04
CA TYR A 110 -3.93 -1.02 -10.32
C TYR A 110 -5.24 -0.69 -11.04
N GLY A 111 -6.33 -0.53 -10.30
CA GLY A 111 -7.70 -0.49 -10.82
C GLY A 111 -8.09 0.79 -11.54
N TRP A 112 -7.21 1.80 -11.67
CA TRP A 112 -7.47 3.05 -12.41
C TRP A 112 -6.25 3.60 -13.14
N LEU A 113 -5.08 2.95 -13.05
CA LEU A 113 -3.93 3.39 -13.82
C LEU A 113 -4.08 2.96 -15.29
N THR A 114 -3.75 3.89 -16.18
CA THR A 114 -3.75 3.73 -17.63
C THR A 114 -2.47 4.32 -18.22
N PRO A 115 -2.14 4.08 -19.50
CA PRO A 115 -0.99 4.72 -20.14
C PRO A 115 -1.03 6.25 -20.07
N ASP A 116 -2.25 6.85 -20.04
CA ASP A 116 -2.47 8.29 -19.97
C ASP A 116 -2.52 8.84 -18.54
N SER A 117 -2.30 7.99 -17.52
CA SER A 117 -2.28 8.44 -16.12
C SER A 117 -1.19 9.47 -15.89
N ASP A 118 -1.54 10.53 -15.14
CA ASP A 118 -0.61 11.56 -14.69
C ASP A 118 0.54 10.92 -13.87
N ASP A 119 1.77 11.42 -14.05
CA ASP A 119 2.95 10.86 -13.39
C ASP A 119 2.86 10.92 -11.86
N ARG A 120 2.28 11.97 -11.31
CA ARG A 120 2.13 12.10 -9.85
C ARG A 120 1.16 11.06 -9.29
N GLU A 121 0.04 10.83 -9.99
CA GLU A 121 -0.92 9.81 -9.59
C GLU A 121 -0.33 8.41 -9.73
N LEU A 122 0.33 8.12 -10.85
CA LEU A 122 1.02 6.86 -11.05
C LEU A 122 2.05 6.60 -9.93
N ARG A 123 2.92 7.58 -9.63
CA ARG A 123 3.92 7.46 -8.58
C ARG A 123 3.27 7.20 -7.22
N ARG A 124 2.24 7.99 -6.87
CA ARG A 124 1.51 7.84 -5.61
C ARG A 124 1.01 6.42 -5.42
N VAL A 125 0.29 5.90 -6.41
CA VAL A 125 -0.33 4.57 -6.32
C VAL A 125 0.72 3.47 -6.34
N VAL A 126 1.71 3.55 -7.23
CA VAL A 126 2.75 2.53 -7.34
C VAL A 126 3.61 2.45 -6.08
N LEU A 127 4.07 3.58 -5.56
CA LEU A 127 4.86 3.60 -4.32
C LEU A 127 4.05 3.07 -3.14
N HIS A 128 2.76 3.42 -3.05
CA HIS A 128 1.89 2.96 -1.98
C HIS A 128 1.71 1.42 -2.01
N GLU A 129 1.32 0.86 -3.14
CA GLU A 129 1.07 -0.58 -3.25
C GLU A 129 2.36 -1.40 -3.10
N PHE A 130 3.49 -0.94 -3.65
CA PHE A 130 4.77 -1.61 -3.40
C PHE A 130 5.24 -1.45 -1.95
N GLY A 131 4.86 -0.38 -1.25
CA GLY A 131 5.02 -0.27 0.19
C GLY A 131 4.33 -1.44 0.93
N HIS A 132 3.07 -1.73 0.59
CA HIS A 132 2.36 -2.91 1.12
C HIS A 132 3.05 -4.22 0.74
N ALA A 133 3.45 -4.38 -0.52
CA ALA A 133 4.17 -5.57 -0.97
C ALA A 133 5.53 -5.77 -0.25
N LEU A 134 6.09 -4.71 0.33
CA LEU A 134 7.27 -4.75 1.19
C LEU A 134 6.94 -4.84 2.70
N GLY A 135 5.66 -5.02 3.07
CA GLY A 135 5.24 -5.23 4.45
C GLY A 135 4.87 -3.97 5.23
N LEU A 136 4.79 -2.79 4.58
CA LEU A 136 4.32 -1.58 5.24
C LEU A 136 2.79 -1.58 5.35
N ILE A 137 2.27 -1.12 6.49
CA ILE A 137 0.85 -0.88 6.71
C ILE A 137 0.49 0.59 6.45
N HIS A 138 -0.80 0.91 6.48
CA HIS A 138 -1.21 2.30 6.39
C HIS A 138 -0.76 3.10 7.62
N GLU A 139 -0.18 4.28 7.38
CA GLU A 139 0.38 5.14 8.43
C GLU A 139 -0.69 5.60 9.43
N HIS A 140 -1.92 5.84 8.99
CA HIS A 140 -3.03 6.23 9.88
C HIS A 140 -3.50 5.11 10.82
N GLN A 141 -3.08 3.88 10.61
CA GLN A 141 -3.33 2.73 11.48
C GLN A 141 -2.28 2.59 12.60
N ASN A 142 -1.28 3.48 12.61
CA ASN A 142 -0.26 3.56 13.65
C ASN A 142 -0.91 3.87 15.01
N PRO A 143 -0.68 3.05 16.05
CA PRO A 143 -1.30 3.23 17.36
C PRO A 143 -0.74 4.40 18.18
N ASN A 144 0.50 4.87 17.89
CA ASN A 144 1.20 5.84 18.72
C ASN A 144 0.61 7.25 18.67
N ARG A 145 -0.13 7.58 17.63
CA ARG A 145 -0.89 8.83 17.54
C ARG A 145 -2.23 8.58 16.86
N PRO A 146 -3.25 8.16 17.60
CA PRO A 146 -4.56 7.87 17.02
C PRO A 146 -5.17 9.14 16.44
N ILE A 147 -5.63 9.05 15.19
CA ILE A 147 -6.42 10.09 14.55
C ILE A 147 -7.82 10.11 15.20
N ALA A 148 -8.30 11.32 15.50
CA ALA A 148 -9.62 11.52 16.08
C ALA A 148 -10.72 11.44 14.99
N TRP A 149 -11.06 10.22 14.55
CA TRP A 149 -11.97 9.99 13.43
C TRP A 149 -13.40 10.46 13.69
N ASN A 150 -13.96 11.20 12.74
CA ASN A 150 -15.39 11.33 12.54
C ASN A 150 -15.88 10.09 11.75
N ARG A 151 -16.09 8.97 12.43
CA ARG A 151 -16.40 7.68 11.81
C ARG A 151 -17.61 7.74 10.88
N ALA A 152 -18.64 8.53 11.24
CA ALA A 152 -19.84 8.65 10.42
C ALA A 152 -19.54 9.31 9.06
N ALA A 153 -18.72 10.34 9.04
CA ALA A 153 -18.30 11.00 7.80
C ALA A 153 -17.45 10.05 6.92
N VAL A 154 -16.47 9.37 7.52
CA VAL A 154 -15.62 8.40 6.79
C VAL A 154 -16.46 7.29 6.17
N ILE A 155 -17.39 6.70 6.94
CA ILE A 155 -18.27 5.62 6.45
C ILE A 155 -19.14 6.14 5.30
N ALA A 156 -19.75 7.32 5.45
CA ALA A 156 -20.62 7.88 4.40
C ALA A 156 -19.87 8.10 3.08
N ASP A 157 -18.64 8.64 3.16
CA ASP A 157 -17.84 8.94 1.97
C ASP A 157 -17.29 7.68 1.29
N LEU A 158 -16.78 6.71 2.06
CA LEU A 158 -16.17 5.50 1.50
C LEU A 158 -17.18 4.44 1.05
N SER A 159 -18.40 4.46 1.59
CA SER A 159 -19.47 3.56 1.13
C SER A 159 -20.04 3.99 -0.23
N GLY A 160 -19.80 5.23 -0.64
CA GLY A 160 -20.21 5.76 -1.93
C GLY A 160 -19.17 5.59 -3.04
N PRO A 161 -19.53 5.95 -4.28
CA PRO A 161 -18.59 5.99 -5.39
C PRO A 161 -17.42 6.96 -5.10
N PRO A 162 -16.21 6.71 -5.60
CA PRO A 162 -15.82 5.58 -6.47
C PRO A 162 -15.48 4.30 -5.70
N ASN A 163 -15.34 4.35 -4.36
CA ASN A 163 -14.79 3.25 -3.54
C ASN A 163 -15.81 2.13 -3.33
N ASN A 164 -17.06 2.47 -3.01
CA ASN A 164 -18.16 1.51 -2.73
C ASN A 164 -17.77 0.43 -1.70
N TRP A 165 -16.98 0.80 -0.68
CA TRP A 165 -16.52 -0.12 0.33
C TRP A 165 -17.66 -0.55 1.26
N ASP A 166 -17.71 -1.82 1.60
CA ASP A 166 -18.55 -2.28 2.69
C ASP A 166 -17.97 -1.89 4.07
N LEU A 167 -18.78 -2.02 5.10
CA LEU A 167 -18.37 -1.63 6.46
C LEU A 167 -17.15 -2.43 6.95
N ALA A 168 -17.04 -3.70 6.59
CA ALA A 168 -15.92 -4.54 7.01
C ALA A 168 -14.60 -4.06 6.36
N THR A 169 -14.64 -3.68 5.09
CA THR A 169 -13.51 -3.08 4.38
C THR A 169 -13.10 -1.75 5.00
N ILE A 170 -14.07 -0.87 5.34
CA ILE A 170 -13.81 0.40 6.01
C ILE A 170 -13.19 0.18 7.40
N GLU A 171 -13.75 -0.72 8.20
CA GLU A 171 -13.20 -1.04 9.53
C GLU A 171 -11.75 -1.52 9.42
N ASN A 172 -11.47 -2.43 8.49
CA ASN A 172 -10.14 -2.99 8.34
C ASN A 172 -9.11 -1.97 7.82
N ASN A 173 -9.47 -1.15 6.82
CA ASN A 173 -8.52 -0.25 6.16
C ASN A 173 -8.41 1.12 6.82
N MET A 174 -9.45 1.58 7.55
CA MET A 174 -9.46 2.91 8.16
C MET A 174 -9.29 2.90 9.67
N PHE A 175 -10.01 2.03 10.37
CA PHE A 175 -10.14 2.16 11.82
C PHE A 175 -9.36 1.13 12.63
N LYS A 176 -8.99 0.00 12.01
CA LYS A 176 -8.17 -1.01 12.67
C LYS A 176 -6.84 -0.40 13.10
N LYS A 177 -6.47 -0.66 14.35
CA LYS A 177 -5.18 -0.29 14.92
C LYS A 177 -4.34 -1.55 15.13
N TYR A 178 -3.06 -1.41 14.90
CA TYR A 178 -2.10 -2.47 15.20
C TYR A 178 -1.54 -2.31 16.62
N ASP A 179 -0.95 -3.38 17.18
CA ASP A 179 -0.36 -3.32 18.52
C ASP A 179 0.94 -2.46 18.48
N PRO A 180 1.16 -1.54 19.45
CA PRO A 180 2.40 -0.76 19.52
C PRO A 180 3.68 -1.60 19.59
N ALA A 181 3.61 -2.81 20.14
CA ALA A 181 4.73 -3.75 20.18
C ALA A 181 5.12 -4.29 18.79
N GLU A 182 4.25 -4.11 17.80
CA GLU A 182 4.38 -4.62 16.43
C GLU A 182 5.04 -3.63 15.49
N LEU A 183 5.05 -2.36 15.87
CA LEU A 183 5.51 -1.27 15.04
C LEU A 183 6.77 -0.65 15.61
N SER A 184 7.74 -0.37 14.76
CA SER A 184 8.77 0.60 15.10
C SER A 184 8.09 1.91 15.47
N SER A 185 8.25 2.38 16.70
CA SER A 185 7.48 3.48 17.30
C SER A 185 7.92 4.84 16.75
N THR A 186 7.49 5.17 15.53
CA THR A 186 7.59 6.53 14.99
C THR A 186 6.29 7.31 15.23
N PRO A 187 6.32 8.63 15.43
CA PRO A 187 5.13 9.46 15.35
C PRO A 187 4.50 9.34 13.95
N VAL A 188 3.17 9.46 13.84
CA VAL A 188 2.48 9.46 12.53
C VAL A 188 3.11 10.51 11.62
N ASP A 189 3.62 10.07 10.48
CA ASP A 189 4.20 10.94 9.47
C ASP A 189 3.10 11.40 8.48
N SER A 190 2.77 12.68 8.53
CA SER A 190 1.78 13.28 7.63
C SER A 190 2.22 13.34 6.15
N GLN A 191 3.51 13.10 5.88
CA GLN A 191 4.09 13.08 4.53
C GLN A 191 4.37 11.66 4.01
N SER A 192 4.13 10.63 4.83
CA SER A 192 4.33 9.24 4.42
C SER A 192 3.50 8.90 3.19
N ILE A 193 4.13 8.16 2.25
CA ILE A 193 3.42 7.60 1.08
C ILE A 193 2.35 6.60 1.52
N MET A 194 2.48 6.02 2.71
CA MET A 194 1.51 5.06 3.26
C MET A 194 0.34 5.73 3.98
N LEU A 195 0.29 7.07 4.04
CA LEU A 195 -0.82 7.83 4.59
C LEU A 195 -1.84 8.16 3.51
N TYR A 196 -3.11 7.85 3.77
CA TYR A 196 -4.20 8.30 2.92
C TYR A 196 -4.36 9.82 2.96
N PRO A 197 -4.86 10.46 1.90
CA PRO A 197 -5.41 11.79 2.00
C PRO A 197 -6.57 11.79 3.00
N ILE A 198 -6.53 12.69 3.98
CA ILE A 198 -7.53 12.77 5.05
C ILE A 198 -8.18 14.15 4.99
N PRO A 199 -9.42 14.26 4.50
CA PRO A 199 -10.18 15.49 4.57
C PRO A 199 -10.43 15.91 6.02
N ALA A 200 -10.45 17.21 6.31
CA ALA A 200 -10.74 17.73 7.66
C ALA A 200 -12.13 17.30 8.17
N SER A 201 -13.08 17.03 7.28
CA SER A 201 -14.41 16.48 7.62
C SER A 201 -14.38 15.09 8.23
N TRP A 202 -13.29 14.33 7.99
CA TRP A 202 -13.10 12.98 8.51
C TRP A 202 -12.56 12.93 9.93
N THR A 203 -12.22 14.08 10.51
CA THR A 203 -11.67 14.16 11.87
C THR A 203 -12.50 15.08 12.74
N THR A 204 -12.48 14.86 14.07
CA THR A 204 -13.22 15.67 15.03
C THR A 204 -12.38 16.82 15.59
N ASP A 205 -11.06 16.81 15.35
CA ASP A 205 -10.09 17.82 15.79
C ASP A 205 -9.59 18.72 14.65
N GLY A 206 -10.09 18.51 13.41
CA GLY A 206 -9.71 19.28 12.23
C GLY A 206 -8.37 18.86 11.61
N PHE A 207 -7.75 17.76 12.08
CA PHE A 207 -6.58 17.19 11.40
C PHE A 207 -6.90 16.87 9.95
N SER A 208 -5.96 17.14 9.06
CA SER A 208 -6.07 16.78 7.64
C SER A 208 -4.69 16.42 7.08
N ALA A 209 -4.67 15.58 6.07
CA ALA A 209 -3.48 15.22 5.32
C ALA A 209 -3.76 15.33 3.83
N GLY A 210 -2.80 15.85 3.09
CA GLY A 210 -2.87 15.94 1.64
C GLY A 210 -2.59 14.60 0.95
N MET A 211 -2.57 14.65 -0.37
CA MET A 211 -2.20 13.51 -1.20
C MET A 211 -0.67 13.49 -1.37
N ASN A 212 -0.01 12.53 -0.75
CA ASN A 212 1.42 12.31 -0.83
C ASN A 212 1.76 11.52 -2.10
N GLY A 213 2.75 11.95 -2.85
CA GLY A 213 3.15 11.32 -4.12
C GLY A 213 4.62 10.89 -4.17
N GLU A 214 5.35 11.11 -3.07
CA GLU A 214 6.78 10.83 -2.92
C GLU A 214 7.04 10.12 -1.60
N LEU A 215 8.14 9.36 -1.54
CA LEU A 215 8.62 8.77 -0.29
C LEU A 215 9.10 9.86 0.65
N SER A 216 8.57 9.91 1.86
CA SER A 216 9.07 10.79 2.91
C SER A 216 10.45 10.33 3.42
N ASP A 217 11.11 11.19 4.19
CA ASP A 217 12.37 10.79 4.83
C ASP A 217 12.14 9.68 5.88
N THR A 218 10.98 9.69 6.54
CA THR A 218 10.58 8.64 7.48
C THR A 218 10.32 7.32 6.76
N ASP A 219 9.66 7.32 5.60
CA ASP A 219 9.48 6.13 4.77
C ASP A 219 10.84 5.50 4.41
N LYS A 220 11.80 6.33 3.96
CA LYS A 220 13.14 5.90 3.59
C LYS A 220 13.95 5.37 4.77
N GLU A 221 13.85 6.02 5.93
CA GLU A 221 14.52 5.58 7.15
C GLU A 221 13.94 4.26 7.64
N PHE A 222 12.61 4.16 7.65
CA PHE A 222 11.91 2.95 8.07
C PHE A 222 12.28 1.76 7.17
N ILE A 223 12.24 1.90 5.85
CA ILE A 223 12.50 0.78 4.94
C ILE A 223 13.98 0.33 5.02
N ARG A 224 14.93 1.26 5.21
CA ARG A 224 16.34 0.91 5.45
C ARG A 224 16.53 0.13 6.74
N SER A 225 15.84 0.54 7.80
CA SER A 225 15.87 -0.17 9.09
C SER A 225 15.23 -1.56 9.00
N ALA A 226 14.15 -1.65 8.23
CA ALA A 226 13.45 -2.91 8.02
C ALA A 226 14.26 -3.90 7.17
N TYR A 227 15.00 -3.43 6.19
CA TYR A 227 15.79 -4.23 5.23
C TYR A 227 17.24 -3.71 5.16
N PRO A 228 18.06 -3.96 6.21
CA PRO A 228 19.43 -3.47 6.26
C PRO A 228 20.33 -4.19 5.24
N TRP A 229 21.40 -3.48 4.81
CA TRP A 229 22.48 -3.99 3.96
C TRP A 229 23.53 -4.73 4.77
#